data_e1bd9a29f9037c55ad68f32ac2cbd890
#
_entry.id   e1bd9a29f9037c55ad68f32ac2cbd890
#
_cell.length_a   1.000
_cell.length_b   1.000
_cell.length_c   1.000
_cell.angle_alpha   90.00
_cell.angle_beta   90.00
_cell.angle_gamma   90.00
#
_symmetry.space_group_name_H-M   'P 1'
#
loop_
_entity.id
_entity.type
_entity.pdbx_description
1 polymer ?
#
loop_
_entity_poly.entity_id
_entity_poly.type
_entity_poly.pdbx_seq_one_letter_code
_entity_poly.pdbx_strand_id
1 'polypeptide(L)'
;MLKTLLAAPALIAAALMSASPLAAADARDARLPGWMAGTWMMEDGAEWSDELWTDARGGIMLGVARTGFGSQLQSWETTQIRVKPDGSVSFFAQPQGKPASEFPMVLRSEEAIEFANANHDYPQRIRYWRQGKLLMAEISRIDGSDAQRWNYRQVVPPQD
;
A
#
# COMPACT_ATOMS: atom_id res chain seq x y z
N MET A 1 -25.10 65.35 -35.01
CA MET A 1 -24.81 63.95 -35.44
C MET A 1 -24.09 63.26 -34.32
N LEU A 2 -24.84 62.52 -33.55
CA LEU A 2 -24.31 61.80 -32.35
C LEU A 2 -24.08 60.33 -32.77
N LYS A 3 -22.83 59.84 -32.75
CA LYS A 3 -22.48 58.44 -33.04
C LYS A 3 -22.46 57.65 -31.75
N THR A 4 -23.44 56.80 -31.59
CA THR A 4 -23.55 55.82 -30.48
C THR A 4 -22.59 54.66 -30.77
N LEU A 5 -21.57 54.47 -29.90
CA LEU A 5 -20.76 53.24 -29.89
C LEU A 5 -21.52 52.16 -29.09
N LEU A 6 -21.87 51.08 -29.75
CA LEU A 6 -22.32 49.84 -29.09
C LEU A 6 -21.08 49.03 -28.64
N ALA A 7 -20.94 48.84 -27.33
CA ALA A 7 -19.98 47.93 -26.74
C ALA A 7 -20.56 46.51 -26.75
N ALA A 8 -19.85 45.57 -27.39
CA ALA A 8 -20.18 44.16 -27.37
C ALA A 8 -19.70 43.49 -26.05
N PRO A 9 -20.50 42.64 -25.39
CA PRO A 9 -20.05 41.94 -24.21
C PRO A 9 -19.09 40.78 -24.60
N ALA A 10 -17.89 40.76 -24.03
CA ALA A 10 -16.97 39.64 -24.12
C ALA A 10 -17.48 38.48 -23.28
N LEU A 11 -17.90 37.38 -23.90
CA LEU A 11 -18.18 36.12 -23.24
C LEU A 11 -16.84 35.49 -22.83
N ILE A 12 -16.55 35.47 -21.52
CA ILE A 12 -15.48 34.64 -20.94
C ILE A 12 -16.01 33.24 -20.83
N ALA A 13 -15.63 32.35 -21.76
CA ALA A 13 -15.86 30.91 -21.66
C ALA A 13 -14.90 30.33 -20.62
N ALA A 14 -15.39 30.03 -19.43
CA ALA A 14 -14.65 29.25 -18.44
C ALA A 14 -14.52 27.80 -18.95
N ALA A 15 -13.32 27.43 -19.42
CA ALA A 15 -13.01 26.05 -19.76
C ALA A 15 -12.92 25.23 -18.46
N LEU A 16 -13.96 24.45 -18.16
CA LEU A 16 -13.91 23.39 -17.15
C LEU A 16 -12.95 22.30 -17.66
N MET A 17 -11.70 22.32 -17.18
CA MET A 17 -10.77 21.23 -17.42
C MET A 17 -11.24 20.01 -16.62
N SER A 18 -12.00 19.14 -17.26
CA SER A 18 -12.29 17.80 -16.73
C SER A 18 -11.00 16.99 -16.75
N ALA A 19 -10.47 16.65 -15.58
CA ALA A 19 -9.33 15.73 -15.50
C ALA A 19 -9.72 14.38 -16.15
N SER A 20 -8.87 13.88 -17.05
CA SER A 20 -9.09 12.58 -17.68
C SER A 20 -9.17 11.48 -16.62
N PRO A 21 -10.09 10.51 -16.74
CA PRO A 21 -10.20 9.42 -15.77
C PRO A 21 -8.90 8.60 -15.60
N LEU A 22 -8.06 8.55 -16.63
CA LEU A 22 -6.74 7.93 -16.57
C LEU A 22 -5.79 8.68 -15.61
N ALA A 23 -5.75 10.02 -15.67
CA ALA A 23 -4.92 10.84 -14.77
C ALA A 23 -5.37 10.72 -13.30
N ALA A 24 -6.68 10.53 -13.05
CA ALA A 24 -7.21 10.30 -11.71
C ALA A 24 -6.84 8.90 -11.18
N ALA A 25 -6.80 7.88 -12.04
CA ALA A 25 -6.34 6.53 -11.69
C ALA A 25 -4.85 6.54 -11.29
N ASP A 26 -3.99 7.15 -12.11
CA ASP A 26 -2.55 7.28 -11.85
C ASP A 26 -2.27 8.03 -10.54
N ALA A 27 -3.04 9.08 -10.23
CA ALA A 27 -2.90 9.84 -8.99
C ALA A 27 -3.28 9.02 -7.74
N ARG A 28 -4.20 8.05 -7.86
CA ARG A 28 -4.53 7.12 -6.78
C ARG A 28 -3.43 6.08 -6.58
N ASP A 29 -2.92 5.51 -7.65
CA ASP A 29 -1.88 4.50 -7.62
C ASP A 29 -0.57 5.07 -7.06
N ALA A 30 -0.23 6.32 -7.37
CA ALA A 30 0.93 7.03 -6.82
C ALA A 30 0.87 7.22 -5.28
N ARG A 31 -0.28 7.01 -4.64
CA ARG A 31 -0.43 7.04 -3.18
C ARG A 31 -0.09 5.72 -2.52
N LEU A 32 0.06 4.65 -3.28
CA LEU A 32 0.36 3.31 -2.79
C LEU A 32 1.87 3.06 -2.79
N PRO A 33 2.37 2.16 -1.93
CA PRO A 33 3.80 1.86 -1.82
C PRO A 33 4.26 0.90 -2.95
N GLY A 34 4.22 1.36 -4.22
CA GLY A 34 4.58 0.55 -5.39
C GLY A 34 5.96 -0.10 -5.30
N TRP A 35 6.87 0.46 -4.48
CA TRP A 35 8.19 -0.10 -4.20
C TRP A 35 8.14 -1.45 -3.42
N MET A 36 6.97 -1.85 -2.89
CA MET A 36 6.77 -3.17 -2.28
C MET A 36 6.47 -4.26 -3.31
N ALA A 37 6.11 -3.91 -4.56
CA ALA A 37 5.71 -4.89 -5.58
C ALA A 37 6.80 -5.93 -5.84
N GLY A 38 6.37 -7.19 -6.01
CA GLY A 38 7.26 -8.32 -6.27
C GLY A 38 7.08 -9.48 -5.30
N THR A 39 7.94 -10.47 -5.42
CA THR A 39 8.01 -11.64 -4.54
C THR A 39 9.20 -11.49 -3.60
N TRP A 40 8.97 -11.72 -2.34
CA TRP A 40 9.91 -11.52 -1.25
C TRP A 40 10.02 -12.78 -0.40
N MET A 41 11.22 -13.13 0.05
CA MET A 41 11.47 -14.33 0.83
C MET A 41 12.48 -14.07 1.95
N MET A 42 12.24 -14.67 3.10
CA MET A 42 13.16 -14.79 4.22
C MET A 42 13.29 -16.25 4.60
N GLU A 43 14.53 -16.69 4.86
CA GLU A 43 14.84 -18.00 5.40
C GLU A 43 15.86 -17.85 6.53
N ASP A 44 15.60 -18.52 7.66
CA ASP A 44 16.51 -18.59 8.80
C ASP A 44 16.46 -20.04 9.36
N GLY A 45 17.46 -20.83 9.01
CA GLY A 45 17.50 -22.26 9.30
C GLY A 45 16.32 -23.01 8.66
N ALA A 46 15.43 -23.53 9.48
CA ALA A 46 14.22 -24.22 9.03
C ALA A 46 12.98 -23.27 8.97
N GLU A 47 13.08 -22.09 9.51
CA GLU A 47 12.02 -21.09 9.42
C GLU A 47 12.05 -20.41 8.06
N TRP A 48 10.88 -20.17 7.49
CA TRP A 48 10.74 -19.44 6.23
C TRP A 48 9.49 -18.58 6.24
N SER A 49 9.57 -17.46 5.52
CA SER A 49 8.44 -16.59 5.26
C SER A 49 8.54 -16.03 3.85
N ASP A 50 7.43 -15.96 3.15
CA ASP A 50 7.35 -15.29 1.85
C ASP A 50 6.15 -14.34 1.78
N GLU A 51 6.34 -13.27 1.00
CA GLU A 51 5.29 -12.31 0.65
C GLU A 51 5.33 -12.04 -0.86
N LEU A 52 4.16 -11.88 -1.45
CA LEU A 52 3.98 -11.40 -2.81
C LEU A 52 3.08 -10.16 -2.79
N TRP A 53 3.49 -9.10 -3.49
CA TRP A 53 2.70 -7.89 -3.69
C TRP A 53 2.52 -7.62 -5.17
N THR A 54 1.28 -7.32 -5.60
CA THR A 54 1.02 -6.83 -6.96
C THR A 54 1.50 -5.40 -7.13
N ASP A 55 1.68 -4.98 -8.39
CA ASP A 55 1.79 -3.56 -8.70
C ASP A 55 0.56 -2.79 -8.23
N ALA A 56 0.74 -1.49 -7.96
CA ALA A 56 -0.36 -0.57 -7.69
C ALA A 56 -1.19 -0.38 -8.97
N ARG A 57 -2.47 -0.69 -8.90
CA ARG A 57 -3.39 -0.49 -10.04
C ARG A 57 -4.81 -0.26 -9.59
N GLY A 58 -5.45 0.80 -10.09
CA GLY A 58 -6.84 1.12 -9.77
C GLY A 58 -7.06 1.54 -8.31
N GLY A 59 -6.00 2.00 -7.63
CA GLY A 59 -6.02 2.42 -6.23
C GLY A 59 -5.91 1.27 -5.23
N ILE A 60 -5.39 0.11 -5.66
CA ILE A 60 -5.20 -1.06 -4.80
C ILE A 60 -3.87 -1.78 -5.11
N MET A 61 -3.26 -2.37 -4.09
CA MET A 61 -2.27 -3.43 -4.15
C MET A 61 -2.79 -4.63 -3.37
N LEU A 62 -2.61 -5.83 -3.91
CA LEU A 62 -2.96 -7.10 -3.26
C LEU A 62 -1.70 -7.79 -2.77
N GLY A 63 -1.75 -8.36 -1.58
CA GLY A 63 -0.67 -9.12 -0.99
C GLY A 63 -1.12 -10.50 -0.51
N VAL A 64 -0.19 -11.44 -0.52
CA VAL A 64 -0.31 -12.72 0.15
C VAL A 64 0.97 -13.00 0.92
N ALA A 65 0.85 -13.56 2.12
CA ALA A 65 1.97 -13.95 2.95
C ALA A 65 1.81 -15.37 3.45
N ARG A 66 2.94 -16.07 3.64
CA ARG A 66 3.00 -17.40 4.26
C ARG A 66 4.20 -17.47 5.18
N THR A 67 4.05 -18.22 6.28
CA THR A 67 5.15 -18.58 7.17
C THR A 67 5.13 -20.07 7.44
N GLY A 68 6.29 -20.65 7.63
CA GLY A 68 6.41 -22.08 7.89
C GLY A 68 7.70 -22.48 8.58
N PHE A 69 7.78 -23.76 8.90
CA PHE A 69 8.96 -24.41 9.48
C PHE A 69 9.22 -25.76 8.77
N GLY A 70 10.40 -25.94 8.22
CA GLY A 70 10.70 -27.07 7.37
C GLY A 70 9.72 -27.17 6.20
N SER A 71 9.01 -28.29 6.08
CA SER A 71 7.98 -28.49 5.06
C SER A 71 6.56 -28.12 5.52
N GLN A 72 6.39 -27.59 6.74
CA GLN A 72 5.08 -27.35 7.32
C GLN A 72 4.70 -25.87 7.24
N LEU A 73 3.53 -25.58 6.66
CA LEU A 73 2.89 -24.27 6.72
C LEU A 73 2.39 -24.02 8.15
N GLN A 74 2.77 -22.88 8.74
CA GLN A 74 2.31 -22.45 10.06
C GLN A 74 1.20 -21.41 9.97
N SER A 75 1.33 -20.45 9.03
CA SER A 75 0.34 -19.38 8.85
C SER A 75 0.30 -18.92 7.40
N TRP A 76 -0.82 -18.32 7.01
CA TRP A 76 -0.96 -17.62 5.74
C TRP A 76 -1.92 -16.44 5.90
N GLU A 77 -1.77 -15.42 5.06
CA GLU A 77 -2.60 -14.22 5.08
C GLU A 77 -2.84 -13.69 3.67
N THR A 78 -4.02 -13.13 3.45
CA THR A 78 -4.27 -12.24 2.32
C THR A 78 -4.39 -10.81 2.81
N THR A 79 -3.83 -9.87 2.05
CA THR A 79 -3.75 -8.47 2.45
C THR A 79 -4.10 -7.55 1.30
N GLN A 80 -4.48 -6.32 1.64
CA GLN A 80 -4.74 -5.27 0.67
C GLN A 80 -4.20 -3.94 1.21
N ILE A 81 -3.57 -3.15 0.35
CA ILE A 81 -3.36 -1.72 0.59
C ILE A 81 -4.17 -0.97 -0.44
N ARG A 82 -5.11 -0.12 0.00
CA ARG A 82 -6.00 0.56 -0.95
C ARG A 82 -6.31 2.00 -0.57
N VAL A 83 -6.55 2.79 -1.61
CA VAL A 83 -7.07 4.15 -1.49
C VAL A 83 -8.59 4.07 -1.37
N LYS A 84 -9.13 4.54 -0.25
CA LYS A 84 -10.57 4.58 0.01
C LYS A 84 -11.27 5.71 -0.77
N PRO A 85 -12.62 5.71 -0.85
CA PRO A 85 -13.37 6.77 -1.55
C PRO A 85 -13.09 8.19 -1.03
N ASP A 86 -12.80 8.35 0.27
CA ASP A 86 -12.42 9.62 0.91
C ASP A 86 -10.98 10.03 0.62
N GLY A 87 -10.23 9.21 -0.13
CA GLY A 87 -8.83 9.43 -0.46
C GLY A 87 -7.85 8.95 0.62
N SER A 88 -8.26 8.51 1.79
CA SER A 88 -7.36 7.90 2.77
C SER A 88 -6.81 6.56 2.28
N VAL A 89 -5.68 6.12 2.85
CA VAL A 89 -5.08 4.83 2.53
C VAL A 89 -5.16 3.93 3.76
N SER A 90 -5.52 2.67 3.58
CA SER A 90 -5.55 1.68 4.66
C SER A 90 -4.98 0.33 4.20
N PHE A 91 -4.39 -0.37 5.15
CA PHE A 91 -4.03 -1.78 5.06
C PHE A 91 -5.17 -2.63 5.61
N PHE A 92 -5.50 -3.71 4.93
CA PHE A 92 -6.52 -4.68 5.36
C PHE A 92 -5.84 -6.04 5.50
N ALA A 93 -5.78 -6.55 6.72
CA ALA A 93 -5.22 -7.85 7.07
C ALA A 93 -6.32 -8.90 7.15
N GLN A 94 -6.16 -10.03 6.48
CA GLN A 94 -7.11 -11.14 6.51
C GLN A 94 -6.38 -12.47 6.76
N PRO A 95 -5.98 -12.74 8.01
CA PRO A 95 -5.26 -13.96 8.35
C PRO A 95 -6.18 -15.18 8.27
N GLN A 96 -5.70 -16.23 7.58
CA GLN A 96 -6.36 -17.53 7.49
C GLN A 96 -7.85 -17.49 7.09
N GLY A 97 -8.21 -16.53 6.20
CA GLY A 97 -9.58 -16.36 5.73
C GLY A 97 -10.56 -15.76 6.76
N LYS A 98 -10.09 -15.28 7.91
CA LYS A 98 -10.91 -14.56 8.89
C LYS A 98 -11.41 -13.23 8.32
N PRO A 99 -12.40 -12.58 8.95
CA PRO A 99 -12.80 -11.22 8.56
C PRO A 99 -11.60 -10.26 8.55
N ALA A 100 -11.56 -9.39 7.54
CA ALA A 100 -10.47 -8.44 7.42
C ALA A 100 -10.50 -7.38 8.53
N SER A 101 -9.32 -7.09 9.10
CA SER A 101 -9.09 -5.97 10.01
C SER A 101 -8.49 -4.79 9.25
N GLU A 102 -9.01 -3.58 9.48
CA GLU A 102 -8.50 -2.35 8.86
C GLU A 102 -7.48 -1.66 9.76
N PHE A 103 -6.37 -1.21 9.14
CA PHE A 103 -5.34 -0.38 9.76
C PHE A 103 -5.14 0.87 8.90
N PRO A 104 -5.64 2.04 9.32
CA PRO A 104 -5.39 3.30 8.63
C PRO A 104 -3.89 3.63 8.53
N MET A 105 -3.48 4.24 7.43
CA MET A 105 -2.12 4.73 7.25
C MET A 105 -1.85 5.91 8.20
N VAL A 106 -0.75 5.84 8.95
CA VAL A 106 -0.34 6.88 9.90
C VAL A 106 0.98 7.56 9.49
N LEU A 107 1.80 6.89 8.67
CA LEU A 107 3.05 7.44 8.16
C LEU A 107 3.32 6.95 6.75
N ARG A 108 3.88 7.84 5.91
CA ARG A 108 4.40 7.49 4.59
C ARG A 108 5.61 8.36 4.24
N SER A 109 6.61 7.74 3.64
CA SER A 109 7.73 8.39 2.95
C SER A 109 7.98 7.71 1.60
N GLU A 110 9.06 8.04 0.91
CA GLU A 110 9.45 7.39 -0.35
C GLU A 110 9.76 5.90 -0.18
N GLU A 111 10.32 5.51 0.98
CA GLU A 111 10.79 4.15 1.25
C GLU A 111 10.19 3.52 2.51
N ALA A 112 9.17 4.14 3.13
CA ALA A 112 8.50 3.58 4.31
C ALA A 112 7.02 3.91 4.33
N ILE A 113 6.24 2.96 4.87
CA ILE A 113 4.81 3.11 5.13
C ILE A 113 4.47 2.44 6.45
N GLU A 114 3.57 3.06 7.23
CA GLU A 114 3.10 2.53 8.50
C GLU A 114 1.60 2.68 8.61
N PHE A 115 0.98 1.64 9.15
CA PHE A 115 -0.45 1.55 9.41
C PHE A 115 -0.67 1.24 10.89
N ALA A 116 -1.74 1.78 11.49
CA ALA A 116 -2.02 1.54 12.90
C ALA A 116 -3.52 1.44 13.20
N ASN A 117 -3.86 0.54 14.14
CA ASN A 117 -5.18 0.42 14.72
C ASN A 117 -5.03 0.12 16.22
N ALA A 118 -5.10 1.15 17.06
CA ALA A 118 -4.95 1.03 18.51
C ALA A 118 -6.05 0.19 19.18
N ASN A 119 -7.19 -0.03 18.49
CA ASN A 119 -8.31 -0.83 19.00
C ASN A 119 -8.20 -2.32 18.63
N HIS A 120 -7.19 -2.69 17.79
CA HIS A 120 -6.91 -4.10 17.49
C HIS A 120 -6.19 -4.73 18.68
N ASP A 121 -6.37 -6.03 18.92
CA ASP A 121 -5.70 -6.75 20.00
C ASP A 121 -4.19 -6.88 19.77
N TYR A 122 -3.78 -7.56 18.69
CA TYR A 122 -2.41 -7.63 18.21
C TYR A 122 -2.40 -8.20 16.76
N PRO A 123 -1.56 -7.64 15.85
CA PRO A 123 -0.76 -6.41 16.04
C PRO A 123 -1.62 -5.14 16.06
N GLN A 124 -1.08 -4.03 16.57
CA GLN A 124 -1.69 -2.70 16.51
C GLN A 124 -0.99 -1.78 15.49
N ARG A 125 0.24 -2.13 15.08
CA ARG A 125 1.05 -1.45 14.08
C ARG A 125 1.56 -2.45 13.07
N ILE A 126 1.60 -2.02 11.80
CA ILE A 126 2.17 -2.75 10.67
C ILE A 126 3.04 -1.75 9.93
N ARG A 127 4.31 -2.06 9.74
CA ARG A 127 5.27 -1.17 9.08
C ARG A 127 6.06 -1.92 8.04
N TYR A 128 6.21 -1.29 6.86
CA TYR A 128 7.12 -1.73 5.81
C TYR A 128 8.11 -0.61 5.48
N TRP A 129 9.38 -0.97 5.20
CA TRP A 129 10.37 -0.03 4.71
C TRP A 129 11.44 -0.73 3.87
N ARG A 130 12.16 0.06 3.07
CA ARG A 130 13.34 -0.43 2.35
C ARG A 130 14.58 -0.22 3.19
N GLN A 131 15.46 -1.22 3.18
CA GLN A 131 16.81 -1.12 3.71
C GLN A 131 17.77 -1.62 2.63
N GLY A 132 18.19 -0.72 1.76
CA GLY A 132 18.91 -1.07 0.55
C GLY A 132 18.05 -1.95 -0.37
N LYS A 133 18.49 -3.18 -0.63
CA LYS A 133 17.74 -4.15 -1.46
C LYS A 133 16.71 -4.97 -0.68
N LEU A 134 16.69 -4.86 0.64
CA LEU A 134 15.75 -5.61 1.48
C LEU A 134 14.40 -4.90 1.57
N LEU A 135 13.32 -5.67 1.64
CA LEU A 135 12.04 -5.26 2.17
C LEU A 135 11.99 -5.69 3.64
N MET A 136 11.82 -4.70 4.51
CA MET A 136 11.67 -4.91 5.93
C MET A 136 10.20 -4.85 6.27
N ALA A 137 9.71 -5.80 7.09
CA ALA A 137 8.37 -5.77 7.67
C ALA A 137 8.48 -5.84 9.19
N GLU A 138 7.59 -5.14 9.88
CA GLU A 138 7.46 -5.17 11.33
C GLU A 138 5.99 -5.10 11.73
N ILE A 139 5.62 -5.92 12.69
CA ILE A 139 4.36 -5.76 13.42
C ILE A 139 4.67 -5.54 14.90
N SER A 140 3.85 -4.74 15.61
CA SER A 140 4.08 -4.44 17.03
C SER A 140 2.79 -3.98 17.71
N ARG A 141 2.87 -3.76 19.04
CA ARG A 141 1.87 -2.94 19.74
C ARG A 141 1.99 -1.47 19.36
N ILE A 142 1.00 -0.67 19.75
CA ILE A 142 0.95 0.76 19.38
C ILE A 142 2.16 1.56 19.89
N ASP A 143 2.71 1.18 21.03
CA ASP A 143 3.89 1.79 21.65
C ASP A 143 5.23 1.23 21.11
N GLY A 144 5.18 0.27 20.17
CA GLY A 144 6.34 -0.39 19.61
C GLY A 144 6.85 -1.60 20.37
N SER A 145 6.23 -1.97 21.49
CA SER A 145 6.56 -3.20 22.21
C SER A 145 6.10 -4.46 21.47
N ASP A 146 6.59 -5.63 21.87
CA ASP A 146 6.31 -6.94 21.26
C ASP A 146 6.59 -6.97 19.74
N ALA A 147 7.62 -6.24 19.28
CA ALA A 147 7.93 -6.14 17.85
C ALA A 147 8.44 -7.46 17.28
N GLN A 148 7.85 -7.88 16.18
CA GLN A 148 8.32 -8.97 15.32
C GLN A 148 8.74 -8.41 13.98
N ARG A 149 9.89 -8.86 13.42
CA ARG A 149 10.50 -8.32 12.22
C ARG A 149 10.88 -9.41 11.23
N TRP A 150 10.74 -9.07 9.95
CA TRP A 150 11.17 -9.88 8.82
C TRP A 150 12.08 -9.07 7.92
N ASN A 151 13.13 -9.73 7.39
CA ASN A 151 14.14 -9.14 6.50
C ASN A 151 14.08 -9.89 5.18
N TYR A 152 13.22 -9.46 4.29
CA TYR A 152 12.95 -10.14 3.03
C TYR A 152 13.95 -9.75 1.93
N ARG A 153 14.40 -10.75 1.18
CA ARG A 153 15.13 -10.57 -0.08
C ARG A 153 14.16 -10.73 -1.25
N GLN A 154 14.34 -9.93 -2.28
CA GLN A 154 13.53 -10.07 -3.49
C GLN A 154 13.91 -11.35 -4.23
N VAL A 155 12.90 -12.14 -4.59
CA VAL A 155 13.05 -13.30 -5.48
C VAL A 155 12.98 -12.76 -6.91
N VAL A 156 14.11 -12.80 -7.61
CA VAL A 156 14.18 -12.46 -9.03
C VAL A 156 13.98 -13.76 -9.82
N PRO A 157 12.95 -13.87 -10.70
CA PRO A 157 12.83 -15.04 -11.56
C PRO A 157 14.12 -15.26 -12.37
N PRO A 158 14.49 -16.52 -12.68
CA PRO A 158 15.58 -16.77 -13.62
C PRO A 158 15.34 -15.98 -14.91
N GLN A 159 16.38 -15.30 -15.40
CA GLN A 159 16.35 -14.67 -16.72
C GLN A 159 16.60 -15.79 -17.72
N ASP A 160 15.64 -16.09 -18.58
CA ASP A 160 15.78 -17.02 -19.71
C ASP A 160 16.74 -16.47 -20.78
#